data_ac216994b96cc992506cf95c2a95446c
#
_entry.id   ac216994b96cc992506cf95c2a95446c
#
_cell.length_a   1.000
_cell.length_b   1.000
_cell.length_c   1.000
_cell.angle_alpha   90.00
_cell.angle_beta   90.00
_cell.angle_gamma   90.00
#
_symmetry.space_group_name_H-M   'P 1'
#
loop_
_entity.id
_entity.type
_entity.pdbx_description
1 polymer ?
#
loop_
_entity_poly.entity_id
_entity_poly.type
_entity_poly.pdbx_seq_one_letter_code
_entity_poly.pdbx_strand_id
1 'polypeptide(L)'
;MKHDLVIRNGRILDGTGAPGFMGDVAITDGQIVLVGDVPGTGREEIDATGLLVTPGFVDIHTHYDGQAVWDSHLAPSAWHGVTTALMGNCGVGFAPCRAEDRDTLIALMEGVEDIPGPVLHEGLNWAWESFPEYLDALEKKPRDIDIGALLPHGALRVHVMGERALSLENATPAEIEQMRALTAEAAAAGAFGASTSRTISHKTLAGDPTPTLKAQEDELIGIAAGLTEGGGGLLEMVSDWNTPDPATEFAMVRRVAAASGRPIVFSLTARHDRTEAWKELLALSDEAAENGLDIRPVFPPRPIGILLGLVGSQNPFSGCASYKEVAHLPPAERAAALREPALRARILSEDRVTGSNFPLITRLHWARMFPFGAPPDYAPPQEKSLEAQAAREGRRPEDVAYDLLTEGDGQNFIFAPLTNFADYTLDASAECMRHRNAIIGLSDGGAHVGFISDGSFPTFVLMHWSQHGFRMEELIRRQTSDTARAMGLRDRGVLAPGYLADLNLIAEAELGLLPPQMIHDLPAGGRRLLQAASGYRATIKRGVVTYRDGVATGALPGKLLRRGVSSAT
;
A
#
# COMPACT_ATOMS: atom_id res chain seq x y z
N MET A 1 15.86 -22.09 31.89
CA MET A 1 15.44 -22.55 30.55
C MET A 1 16.33 -21.87 29.51
N LYS A 2 16.60 -22.51 28.41
CA LYS A 2 17.36 -21.92 27.31
C LYS A 2 16.39 -21.63 26.17
N HIS A 3 16.20 -20.34 25.87
CA HIS A 3 15.36 -19.86 24.78
C HIS A 3 16.16 -19.78 23.47
N ASP A 4 15.49 -19.65 22.32
CA ASP A 4 16.19 -19.47 21.04
C ASP A 4 16.73 -18.05 20.93
N LEU A 5 15.88 -17.06 21.26
CA LEU A 5 16.24 -15.64 21.28
C LEU A 5 15.65 -14.98 22.53
N VAL A 6 16.43 -14.10 23.16
CA VAL A 6 15.92 -13.22 24.22
C VAL A 6 16.25 -11.76 23.87
N ILE A 7 15.25 -10.91 23.87
CA ILE A 7 15.41 -9.46 23.79
C ILE A 7 15.45 -8.93 25.21
N ARG A 8 16.49 -8.20 25.57
CA ARG A 8 16.75 -7.71 26.93
C ARG A 8 16.57 -6.20 27.05
N ASN A 9 16.09 -5.77 28.22
CA ASN A 9 16.13 -4.38 28.68
C ASN A 9 15.38 -3.39 27.78
N GLY A 10 14.38 -3.83 27.00
CA GLY A 10 13.65 -2.96 26.09
C GLY A 10 12.46 -2.25 26.73
N ARG A 11 12.04 -1.11 26.16
CA ARG A 11 10.75 -0.52 26.43
C ARG A 11 9.70 -1.22 25.57
N ILE A 12 8.89 -2.06 26.18
CA ILE A 12 7.88 -2.88 25.50
C ILE A 12 6.62 -2.05 25.27
N LEU A 13 6.23 -1.93 23.99
CA LEU A 13 4.93 -1.45 23.54
C LEU A 13 4.21 -2.65 22.93
N ASP A 14 3.35 -3.29 23.72
CA ASP A 14 2.86 -4.64 23.44
C ASP A 14 1.83 -4.76 22.31
N GLY A 15 1.45 -3.65 21.65
CA GLY A 15 0.46 -3.62 20.58
C GLY A 15 -1.00 -3.54 21.06
N THR A 16 -1.26 -3.50 22.37
CA THR A 16 -2.63 -3.34 22.91
C THR A 16 -3.06 -1.88 23.05
N GLY A 17 -2.10 -0.94 23.01
CA GLY A 17 -2.30 0.48 23.31
C GLY A 17 -2.21 0.80 24.80
N ALA A 18 -1.91 -0.19 25.65
CA ALA A 18 -1.59 0.01 27.05
C ALA A 18 -0.27 0.76 27.23
N PRO A 19 -0.04 1.43 28.38
CA PRO A 19 1.23 2.10 28.64
C PRO A 19 2.43 1.15 28.51
N GLY A 20 3.50 1.61 27.85
CA GLY A 20 4.73 0.86 27.70
C GLY A 20 5.44 0.61 29.05
N PHE A 21 6.17 -0.49 29.16
CA PHE A 21 6.92 -0.89 30.36
C PHE A 21 8.29 -1.44 29.98
N MET A 22 9.21 -1.42 30.94
CA MET A 22 10.54 -2.01 30.77
C MET A 22 10.48 -3.52 31.00
N GLY A 23 11.11 -4.29 30.14
CA GLY A 23 11.12 -5.74 30.25
C GLY A 23 11.89 -6.44 29.15
N ASP A 24 11.84 -7.75 29.19
CA ASP A 24 12.45 -8.67 28.25
C ASP A 24 11.37 -9.42 27.46
N VAL A 25 11.76 -10.00 26.31
CA VAL A 25 10.91 -10.91 25.53
C VAL A 25 11.70 -12.19 25.23
N ALA A 26 11.17 -13.35 25.66
CA ALA A 26 11.75 -14.66 25.37
C ALA A 26 10.99 -15.34 24.22
N ILE A 27 11.74 -15.92 23.31
CA ILE A 27 11.26 -16.55 22.10
C ILE A 27 11.78 -17.98 22.00
N THR A 28 10.90 -18.92 21.71
CA THR A 28 11.23 -20.32 21.47
C THR A 28 10.33 -20.84 20.32
N ASP A 29 10.90 -21.58 19.39
CA ASP A 29 10.21 -22.17 18.23
C ASP A 29 9.36 -21.13 17.45
N GLY A 30 9.90 -19.91 17.27
CA GLY A 30 9.24 -18.82 16.53
C GLY A 30 8.05 -18.18 17.24
N GLN A 31 7.79 -18.53 18.51
CA GLN A 31 6.72 -17.96 19.33
C GLN A 31 7.27 -17.21 20.54
N ILE A 32 6.55 -16.19 20.96
CA ILE A 32 6.78 -15.51 22.24
C ILE A 32 6.33 -16.45 23.36
N VAL A 33 7.23 -16.74 24.31
CA VAL A 33 6.92 -17.62 25.46
C VAL A 33 6.83 -16.86 26.77
N LEU A 34 7.54 -15.74 26.91
CA LEU A 34 7.50 -14.87 28.09
C LEU A 34 7.68 -13.40 27.67
N VAL A 35 7.04 -12.50 28.39
CA VAL A 35 7.17 -11.05 28.28
C VAL A 35 7.24 -10.44 29.68
N GLY A 36 8.20 -9.55 29.92
CA GLY A 36 8.41 -8.89 31.21
C GLY A 36 9.69 -9.38 31.89
N ASP A 37 9.58 -10.07 33.04
CA ASP A 37 10.75 -10.68 33.68
C ASP A 37 11.02 -12.05 33.06
N VAL A 38 12.16 -12.18 32.37
CA VAL A 38 12.55 -13.40 31.66
C VAL A 38 13.73 -14.05 32.38
N PRO A 39 13.48 -15.10 33.19
CA PRO A 39 14.55 -15.89 33.78
C PRO A 39 15.26 -16.78 32.75
N GLY A 40 16.55 -16.99 32.90
CA GLY A 40 17.36 -17.85 32.02
C GLY A 40 18.04 -17.07 30.90
N THR A 41 18.54 -17.80 29.89
CA THR A 41 19.35 -17.24 28.80
C THR A 41 18.82 -17.66 27.46
N GLY A 42 19.07 -16.82 26.43
CA GLY A 42 18.85 -17.17 25.03
C GLY A 42 20.04 -17.92 24.42
N ARG A 43 19.79 -18.59 23.31
CA ARG A 43 20.85 -19.05 22.42
C ARG A 43 21.52 -17.85 21.75
N GLU A 44 20.69 -16.87 21.40
CA GLU A 44 21.05 -15.51 21.02
C GLU A 44 20.38 -14.53 21.99
N GLU A 45 21.07 -13.44 22.35
CA GLU A 45 20.51 -12.36 23.15
C GLU A 45 20.77 -11.03 22.45
N ILE A 46 19.75 -10.17 22.40
CA ILE A 46 19.83 -8.82 21.84
C ILE A 46 19.56 -7.83 22.96
N ASP A 47 20.51 -6.95 23.24
CA ASP A 47 20.29 -5.84 24.16
C ASP A 47 19.49 -4.74 23.48
N ALA A 48 18.29 -4.49 23.98
CA ALA A 48 17.37 -3.46 23.51
C ALA A 48 17.35 -2.24 24.45
N THR A 49 18.41 -2.02 25.25
CA THR A 49 18.52 -0.84 26.10
C THR A 49 18.35 0.44 25.28
N GLY A 50 17.38 1.28 25.66
CA GLY A 50 17.05 2.52 24.95
C GLY A 50 16.20 2.34 23.69
N LEU A 51 15.80 1.10 23.37
CA LEU A 51 14.95 0.81 22.20
C LEU A 51 13.50 0.54 22.61
N LEU A 52 12.59 0.84 21.70
CA LEU A 52 11.24 0.32 21.72
C LEU A 52 11.25 -1.12 21.19
N VAL A 53 10.54 -2.00 21.89
CA VAL A 53 10.25 -3.37 21.45
C VAL A 53 8.76 -3.42 21.12
N THR A 54 8.42 -3.60 19.85
CA THR A 54 7.04 -3.56 19.36
C THR A 54 6.70 -4.82 18.58
N PRO A 55 5.41 -5.19 18.42
CA PRO A 55 5.04 -6.18 17.41
C PRO A 55 5.47 -5.68 16.02
N GLY A 56 5.74 -6.61 15.11
CA GLY A 56 5.87 -6.33 13.68
C GLY A 56 4.57 -5.78 13.10
N PHE A 57 4.67 -4.84 12.16
CA PHE A 57 3.50 -4.19 11.57
C PHE A 57 2.78 -5.11 10.59
N VAL A 58 1.46 -4.93 10.48
CA VAL A 58 0.60 -5.67 9.57
C VAL A 58 0.02 -4.68 8.56
N ASP A 59 0.47 -4.80 7.32
CA ASP A 59 0.02 -3.98 6.21
C ASP A 59 -1.10 -4.71 5.46
N ILE A 60 -2.27 -4.08 5.42
CA ILE A 60 -3.49 -4.72 4.92
C ILE A 60 -3.84 -4.36 3.49
N HIS A 61 -3.06 -3.47 2.86
CA HIS A 61 -3.36 -3.00 1.51
C HIS A 61 -2.07 -2.78 0.72
N THR A 62 -1.68 -3.81 -0.02
CA THR A 62 -0.47 -3.85 -0.85
C THR A 62 -0.74 -4.49 -2.20
N HIS A 63 0.19 -4.33 -3.16
CA HIS A 63 0.13 -4.85 -4.52
C HIS A 63 1.36 -5.68 -4.87
N TYR A 64 1.76 -6.55 -3.95
CA TYR A 64 2.88 -7.47 -4.16
C TYR A 64 2.53 -8.68 -5.05
N ASP A 65 1.37 -8.71 -5.68
CA ASP A 65 0.82 -9.84 -6.45
C ASP A 65 1.80 -10.40 -7.50
N GLY A 66 2.46 -9.50 -8.22
CA GLY A 66 3.54 -9.87 -9.14
C GLY A 66 4.85 -10.05 -8.40
N GLN A 67 5.28 -9.05 -7.62
CA GLN A 67 6.59 -9.06 -6.97
C GLN A 67 6.82 -10.30 -6.10
N ALA A 68 5.82 -10.77 -5.38
CA ALA A 68 5.91 -11.98 -4.54
C ALA A 68 6.21 -13.27 -5.33
N VAL A 69 6.06 -13.25 -6.66
CA VAL A 69 6.41 -14.38 -7.54
C VAL A 69 7.91 -14.41 -7.84
N TRP A 70 8.54 -13.26 -8.04
CA TRP A 70 9.97 -13.21 -8.42
C TRP A 70 10.91 -12.76 -7.32
N ASP A 71 10.45 -11.94 -6.36
CA ASP A 71 11.28 -11.38 -5.30
C ASP A 71 11.07 -12.10 -3.96
N SER A 72 12.13 -12.23 -3.17
CA SER A 72 12.09 -12.77 -1.81
C SER A 72 12.09 -11.66 -0.75
N HIS A 73 12.38 -10.42 -1.14
CA HIS A 73 12.41 -9.26 -0.26
C HIS A 73 11.31 -8.30 -0.67
N LEU A 74 10.27 -8.20 0.16
CA LEU A 74 9.10 -7.37 -0.16
C LEU A 74 9.32 -5.92 0.31
N ALA A 75 10.30 -5.28 -0.34
CA ALA A 75 10.56 -3.86 -0.19
C ALA A 75 9.52 -3.02 -0.95
N PRO A 76 9.11 -1.84 -0.41
CA PRO A 76 9.70 -1.17 0.75
C PRO A 76 9.11 -1.61 2.09
N SER A 77 7.98 -2.34 2.15
CA SER A 77 7.25 -2.62 3.39
C SER A 77 8.15 -3.23 4.48
N ALA A 78 8.99 -4.22 4.13
CA ALA A 78 9.91 -4.87 5.06
C ALA A 78 10.91 -3.89 5.72
N TRP A 79 11.28 -2.81 5.02
CA TRP A 79 12.22 -1.80 5.52
C TRP A 79 11.60 -0.87 6.58
N HIS A 80 10.27 -0.85 6.66
CA HIS A 80 9.49 -0.01 7.57
C HIS A 80 8.85 -0.81 8.71
N GLY A 81 9.41 -1.98 9.03
CA GLY A 81 8.97 -2.81 10.14
C GLY A 81 7.73 -3.65 9.88
N VAL A 82 7.25 -3.72 8.64
CA VAL A 82 6.17 -4.64 8.26
C VAL A 82 6.70 -6.07 8.27
N THR A 83 5.98 -6.97 8.93
CA THR A 83 6.28 -8.40 9.01
C THR A 83 5.18 -9.26 8.37
N THR A 84 4.06 -8.64 8.03
CA THR A 84 2.93 -9.29 7.36
C THR A 84 2.28 -8.30 6.40
N ALA A 85 2.07 -8.69 5.14
CA ALA A 85 1.38 -7.90 4.13
C ALA A 85 0.23 -8.68 3.48
N LEU A 86 -0.89 -7.99 3.18
CA LEU A 86 -1.98 -8.54 2.37
C LEU A 86 -2.00 -7.87 0.99
N MET A 87 -2.07 -8.69 -0.04
CA MET A 87 -2.07 -8.29 -1.45
C MET A 87 -3.33 -8.75 -2.18
N GLY A 88 -3.49 -8.37 -3.44
CA GLY A 88 -4.69 -8.64 -4.22
C GLY A 88 -5.78 -7.61 -3.99
N ASN A 89 -5.41 -6.39 -3.60
CA ASN A 89 -6.32 -5.27 -3.36
C ASN A 89 -6.82 -4.64 -4.66
N CYS A 90 -7.74 -3.69 -4.57
CA CYS A 90 -8.26 -2.90 -5.69
C CYS A 90 -8.85 -3.72 -6.85
N GLY A 91 -9.15 -5.00 -6.65
CA GLY A 91 -9.74 -5.86 -7.68
C GLY A 91 -8.82 -6.23 -8.83
N VAL A 92 -7.51 -5.94 -8.75
CA VAL A 92 -6.50 -6.29 -9.75
C VAL A 92 -5.53 -7.35 -9.23
N GLY A 93 -5.04 -8.21 -10.12
CA GLY A 93 -4.13 -9.30 -9.78
C GLY A 93 -4.05 -10.34 -10.90
N PHE A 94 -3.40 -11.48 -10.63
CA PHE A 94 -2.98 -12.42 -11.68
C PHE A 94 -3.62 -13.81 -11.58
N ALA A 95 -4.66 -13.98 -10.75
CA ALA A 95 -5.37 -15.25 -10.62
C ALA A 95 -6.85 -15.07 -10.21
N PRO A 96 -7.77 -15.88 -10.83
CA PRO A 96 -7.52 -16.91 -11.84
C PRO A 96 -7.14 -16.30 -13.19
N CYS A 97 -6.36 -17.04 -14.03
CA CYS A 97 -5.90 -16.52 -15.30
C CYS A 97 -5.70 -17.67 -16.32
N ARG A 98 -6.45 -17.66 -17.42
CA ARG A 98 -6.18 -18.53 -18.56
C ARG A 98 -4.97 -18.01 -19.34
N ALA A 99 -4.36 -18.88 -20.15
CA ALA A 99 -3.19 -18.48 -20.95
C ALA A 99 -3.48 -17.30 -21.90
N GLU A 100 -4.66 -17.26 -22.48
CA GLU A 100 -5.12 -16.19 -23.38
C GLU A 100 -5.41 -14.87 -22.68
N ASP A 101 -5.65 -14.86 -21.35
CA ASP A 101 -6.02 -13.68 -20.58
C ASP A 101 -4.80 -12.93 -19.96
N ARG A 102 -3.59 -13.51 -20.07
CA ARG A 102 -2.37 -13.00 -19.42
C ARG A 102 -2.05 -11.55 -19.76
N ASP A 103 -2.07 -11.23 -21.06
CA ASP A 103 -1.77 -9.87 -21.52
C ASP A 103 -2.81 -8.85 -21.04
N THR A 104 -4.07 -9.27 -20.92
CA THR A 104 -5.15 -8.46 -20.36
C THR A 104 -4.90 -8.11 -18.90
N LEU A 105 -4.53 -9.12 -18.08
CA LEU A 105 -4.26 -8.88 -16.66
C LEU A 105 -2.97 -8.06 -16.45
N ILE A 106 -1.96 -8.23 -17.30
CA ILE A 106 -0.77 -7.39 -17.30
C ILE A 106 -1.15 -5.94 -17.62
N ALA A 107 -1.95 -5.70 -18.68
CA ALA A 107 -2.37 -4.36 -19.06
C ALA A 107 -3.21 -3.66 -17.97
N LEU A 108 -4.05 -4.42 -17.25
CA LEU A 108 -4.81 -3.90 -16.11
C LEU A 108 -3.87 -3.50 -14.96
N MET A 109 -2.92 -4.37 -14.58
CA MET A 109 -1.98 -4.09 -13.51
C MET A 109 -1.04 -2.93 -13.85
N GLU A 110 -0.57 -2.86 -15.09
CA GLU A 110 0.28 -1.77 -15.55
C GLU A 110 -0.44 -0.42 -15.49
N GLY A 111 -1.71 -0.39 -15.88
CA GLY A 111 -2.48 0.85 -15.92
C GLY A 111 -2.97 1.31 -14.55
N VAL A 112 -3.34 0.38 -13.67
CA VAL A 112 -3.88 0.70 -12.34
C VAL A 112 -2.76 0.95 -11.33
N GLU A 113 -1.72 0.10 -11.34
CA GLU A 113 -0.68 0.08 -10.30
C GLU A 113 0.68 0.62 -10.76
N ASP A 114 0.79 1.11 -11.99
CA ASP A 114 2.04 1.66 -12.57
C ASP A 114 3.23 0.69 -12.44
N ILE A 115 2.99 -0.61 -12.67
CA ILE A 115 4.04 -1.62 -12.76
C ILE A 115 4.29 -1.90 -14.24
N PRO A 116 5.49 -1.61 -14.79
CA PRO A 116 5.71 -1.70 -16.23
C PRO A 116 5.45 -3.10 -16.81
N GLY A 117 4.71 -3.17 -17.92
CA GLY A 117 4.37 -4.42 -18.61
C GLY A 117 5.56 -5.34 -18.85
N PRO A 118 6.73 -4.87 -19.35
CA PRO A 118 7.92 -5.72 -19.50
C PRO A 118 8.41 -6.37 -18.20
N VAL A 119 8.29 -5.69 -17.05
CA VAL A 119 8.62 -6.25 -15.73
C VAL A 119 7.69 -7.41 -15.41
N LEU A 120 6.39 -7.25 -15.65
CA LEU A 120 5.38 -8.27 -15.40
C LEU A 120 5.54 -9.47 -16.36
N HIS A 121 5.79 -9.22 -17.65
CA HIS A 121 6.01 -10.29 -18.62
C HIS A 121 7.21 -11.17 -18.29
N GLU A 122 8.33 -10.59 -17.84
CA GLU A 122 9.54 -11.35 -17.46
C GLU A 122 9.39 -11.96 -16.04
N GLY A 123 8.77 -11.23 -15.10
CA GLY A 123 8.71 -11.64 -13.70
C GLY A 123 7.69 -12.74 -13.42
N LEU A 124 6.57 -12.80 -14.16
CA LEU A 124 5.50 -13.76 -13.93
C LEU A 124 5.78 -15.08 -14.64
N ASN A 125 5.94 -16.16 -13.89
CA ASN A 125 6.20 -17.48 -14.43
C ASN A 125 4.94 -18.26 -14.84
N TRP A 126 3.74 -17.75 -14.49
CA TRP A 126 2.44 -18.32 -14.82
C TRP A 126 2.29 -19.82 -14.50
N ALA A 127 2.79 -20.25 -13.35
CA ALA A 127 2.70 -21.63 -12.88
C ALA A 127 1.30 -22.00 -12.33
N TRP A 128 0.27 -21.25 -12.70
CA TRP A 128 -1.12 -21.38 -12.25
C TRP A 128 -2.11 -20.99 -13.34
N GLU A 129 -3.35 -21.50 -13.23
CA GLU A 129 -4.54 -21.02 -13.91
C GLU A 129 -5.62 -20.62 -12.88
N SER A 130 -5.81 -21.45 -11.85
CA SER A 130 -6.74 -21.18 -10.76
C SER A 130 -6.11 -20.35 -9.62
N PHE A 131 -6.94 -19.79 -8.75
CA PHE A 131 -6.45 -19.06 -7.57
C PHE A 131 -5.79 -19.99 -6.53
N PRO A 132 -6.29 -21.21 -6.24
CA PRO A 132 -5.56 -22.17 -5.40
C PRO A 132 -4.15 -22.49 -5.90
N GLU A 133 -3.98 -22.71 -7.21
CA GLU A 133 -2.65 -22.96 -7.79
C GLU A 133 -1.72 -21.75 -7.67
N TYR A 134 -2.25 -20.54 -7.76
CA TYR A 134 -1.49 -19.31 -7.49
C TYR A 134 -1.00 -19.27 -6.04
N LEU A 135 -1.86 -19.59 -5.07
CA LEU A 135 -1.43 -19.73 -3.68
C LEU A 135 -0.33 -20.78 -3.51
N ASP A 136 -0.47 -21.95 -4.17
CA ASP A 136 0.56 -23.00 -4.13
C ASP A 136 1.89 -22.57 -4.78
N ALA A 137 1.83 -21.75 -5.82
CA ALA A 137 3.02 -21.17 -6.44
C ALA A 137 3.71 -20.17 -5.50
N LEU A 138 2.94 -19.33 -4.83
CA LEU A 138 3.45 -18.40 -3.83
C LEU A 138 4.07 -19.11 -2.62
N GLU A 139 3.49 -20.21 -2.16
CA GLU A 139 3.97 -20.96 -0.99
C GLU A 139 5.38 -21.52 -1.18
N LYS A 140 5.75 -21.85 -2.41
CA LYS A 140 7.07 -22.39 -2.76
C LYS A 140 8.19 -21.36 -2.70
N LYS A 141 7.87 -20.05 -2.72
CA LYS A 141 8.86 -18.97 -2.74
C LYS A 141 9.23 -18.57 -1.32
N PRO A 142 10.50 -18.71 -0.90
CA PRO A 142 10.95 -18.19 0.40
C PRO A 142 10.93 -16.65 0.38
N ARG A 143 10.61 -16.03 1.53
CA ARG A 143 10.45 -14.59 1.65
C ARG A 143 10.80 -14.07 3.04
N ASP A 144 11.01 -12.76 3.14
CA ASP A 144 11.39 -12.08 4.38
C ASP A 144 10.22 -11.79 5.32
N ILE A 145 9.00 -11.56 4.78
CA ILE A 145 7.76 -11.29 5.55
C ILE A 145 6.66 -12.29 5.17
N ASP A 146 5.66 -12.44 6.02
CA ASP A 146 4.46 -13.21 5.65
C ASP A 146 3.61 -12.42 4.64
N ILE A 147 2.98 -13.14 3.72
CA ILE A 147 1.96 -12.59 2.82
C ILE A 147 0.66 -13.36 2.91
N GLY A 148 -0.47 -12.66 2.72
CA GLY A 148 -1.78 -13.24 2.45
C GLY A 148 -2.35 -12.61 1.19
N ALA A 149 -3.31 -13.29 0.53
CA ALA A 149 -3.87 -12.80 -0.72
C ALA A 149 -5.40 -12.73 -0.69
N LEU A 150 -5.93 -11.70 -1.35
CA LEU A 150 -7.34 -11.56 -1.72
C LEU A 150 -7.54 -12.06 -3.16
N LEU A 151 -8.72 -12.59 -3.46
CA LEU A 151 -9.13 -12.95 -4.82
C LEU A 151 -9.49 -11.67 -5.59
N PRO A 152 -8.78 -11.27 -6.65
CA PRO A 152 -9.08 -10.05 -7.38
C PRO A 152 -10.27 -10.25 -8.33
N HIS A 153 -11.32 -9.46 -8.15
CA HIS A 153 -12.56 -9.54 -8.93
C HIS A 153 -12.33 -9.29 -10.43
N GLY A 154 -11.39 -8.40 -10.78
CA GLY A 154 -11.06 -8.14 -12.18
C GLY A 154 -10.57 -9.40 -12.92
N ALA A 155 -9.65 -10.14 -12.30
CA ALA A 155 -9.16 -11.40 -12.84
C ALA A 155 -10.28 -12.47 -12.88
N LEU A 156 -11.07 -12.58 -11.81
CA LEU A 156 -12.20 -13.50 -11.75
C LEU A 156 -13.21 -13.23 -12.86
N ARG A 157 -13.55 -11.95 -13.08
CA ARG A 157 -14.53 -11.53 -14.08
C ARG A 157 -14.03 -11.77 -15.50
N VAL A 158 -12.77 -11.48 -15.79
CA VAL A 158 -12.14 -11.79 -17.09
C VAL A 158 -12.11 -13.31 -17.31
N HIS A 159 -11.76 -14.08 -16.32
CA HIS A 159 -11.73 -15.54 -16.40
C HIS A 159 -13.11 -16.17 -16.71
N VAL A 160 -14.20 -15.61 -16.17
CA VAL A 160 -15.56 -16.16 -16.37
C VAL A 160 -16.21 -15.62 -17.63
N MET A 161 -16.07 -14.33 -17.93
CA MET A 161 -16.83 -13.63 -18.97
C MET A 161 -16.02 -13.31 -20.24
N GLY A 162 -14.66 -13.38 -20.18
CA GLY A 162 -13.79 -13.05 -21.30
C GLY A 162 -14.03 -11.60 -21.79
N GLU A 163 -14.12 -11.42 -23.11
CA GLU A 163 -14.34 -10.12 -23.78
C GLU A 163 -15.57 -9.36 -23.27
N ARG A 164 -16.58 -10.06 -22.78
CA ARG A 164 -17.80 -9.44 -22.22
C ARG A 164 -17.48 -8.66 -20.94
N ALA A 165 -16.50 -9.13 -20.14
CA ALA A 165 -16.02 -8.39 -18.98
C ALA A 165 -15.38 -7.06 -19.39
N LEU A 166 -14.54 -7.07 -20.43
CA LEU A 166 -13.85 -5.89 -20.96
C LEU A 166 -14.83 -4.90 -21.60
N SER A 167 -15.91 -5.40 -22.22
CA SER A 167 -17.02 -4.59 -22.75
C SER A 167 -17.95 -4.04 -21.66
N LEU A 168 -17.67 -4.30 -20.37
CA LEU A 168 -18.46 -3.88 -19.22
C LEU A 168 -19.94 -4.35 -19.26
N GLU A 169 -20.19 -5.51 -19.88
CA GLU A 169 -21.52 -6.12 -19.88
C GLU A 169 -21.88 -6.64 -18.48
N ASN A 170 -23.16 -6.70 -18.18
CA ASN A 170 -23.62 -7.33 -16.95
C ASN A 170 -23.38 -8.85 -17.00
N ALA A 171 -22.98 -9.43 -15.88
CA ALA A 171 -22.88 -10.87 -15.73
C ALA A 171 -24.29 -11.49 -15.78
N THR A 172 -24.39 -12.64 -16.43
CA THR A 172 -25.62 -13.46 -16.40
C THR A 172 -25.72 -14.21 -15.06
N PRO A 173 -26.92 -14.67 -14.66
CA PRO A 173 -27.07 -15.50 -13.45
C PRO A 173 -26.16 -16.73 -13.42
N ALA A 174 -25.86 -17.36 -14.56
CA ALA A 174 -24.96 -18.50 -14.65
C ALA A 174 -23.49 -18.09 -14.43
N GLU A 175 -23.08 -16.93 -14.93
CA GLU A 175 -21.74 -16.40 -14.70
C GLU A 175 -21.55 -15.95 -13.24
N ILE A 176 -22.58 -15.36 -12.63
CA ILE A 176 -22.56 -15.03 -11.19
C ILE A 176 -22.40 -16.31 -10.35
N GLU A 177 -23.12 -17.37 -10.69
CA GLU A 177 -22.98 -18.66 -9.98
C GLU A 177 -21.58 -19.28 -10.18
N GLN A 178 -20.98 -19.14 -11.37
CA GLN A 178 -19.61 -19.57 -11.62
C GLN A 178 -18.61 -18.75 -10.81
N MET A 179 -18.74 -17.40 -10.76
CA MET A 179 -17.89 -16.55 -9.91
C MET A 179 -18.05 -16.91 -8.44
N ARG A 180 -19.27 -17.18 -7.97
CA ARG A 180 -19.53 -17.64 -6.60
C ARG A 180 -18.79 -18.94 -6.28
N ALA A 181 -18.88 -19.94 -7.16
CA ALA A 181 -18.21 -21.22 -6.97
C ALA A 181 -16.67 -21.07 -6.93
N LEU A 182 -16.08 -20.29 -7.85
CA LEU A 182 -14.64 -20.00 -7.87
C LEU A 182 -14.19 -19.22 -6.64
N THR A 183 -15.03 -18.32 -6.14
CA THR A 183 -14.76 -17.58 -4.90
C THR A 183 -14.80 -18.52 -3.69
N ALA A 184 -15.74 -19.47 -3.65
CA ALA A 184 -15.79 -20.47 -2.59
C ALA A 184 -14.54 -21.37 -2.60
N GLU A 185 -14.08 -21.79 -3.79
CA GLU A 185 -12.83 -22.53 -3.96
C GLU A 185 -11.61 -21.75 -3.46
N ALA A 186 -11.49 -20.46 -3.86
CA ALA A 186 -10.41 -19.58 -3.42
C ALA A 186 -10.40 -19.39 -1.88
N ALA A 187 -11.58 -19.16 -1.28
CA ALA A 187 -11.72 -19.01 0.16
C ALA A 187 -11.38 -20.31 0.92
N ALA A 188 -11.80 -21.45 0.40
CA ALA A 188 -11.46 -22.78 0.97
C ALA A 188 -9.96 -23.08 0.86
N ALA A 189 -9.31 -22.62 -0.21
CA ALA A 189 -7.85 -22.72 -0.38
C ALA A 189 -7.06 -21.76 0.53
N GLY A 190 -7.72 -20.80 1.18
CA GLY A 190 -7.10 -19.92 2.15
C GLY A 190 -6.99 -18.46 1.75
N ALA A 191 -7.73 -18.00 0.74
CA ALA A 191 -7.87 -16.57 0.46
C ALA A 191 -8.39 -15.81 1.68
N PHE A 192 -7.87 -14.60 1.93
CA PHE A 192 -8.34 -13.73 3.01
C PHE A 192 -9.67 -13.05 2.69
N GLY A 193 -10.07 -13.10 1.44
CA GLY A 193 -11.30 -12.51 0.95
C GLY A 193 -11.26 -12.32 -0.55
N ALA A 194 -12.06 -11.38 -1.04
CA ALA A 194 -12.03 -10.90 -2.41
C ALA A 194 -11.91 -9.38 -2.44
N SER A 195 -11.44 -8.83 -3.55
CA SER A 195 -11.31 -7.39 -3.74
C SER A 195 -12.01 -6.94 -5.03
N THR A 196 -12.54 -5.71 -5.05
CA THR A 196 -13.19 -5.15 -6.24
C THR A 196 -12.91 -3.67 -6.40
N SER A 197 -12.94 -3.19 -7.65
CA SER A 197 -12.80 -1.77 -8.00
C SER A 197 -14.02 -1.29 -8.79
N ARG A 198 -14.64 -0.23 -8.29
CA ARG A 198 -15.77 0.46 -8.91
C ARG A 198 -15.45 1.95 -9.13
N THR A 199 -14.19 2.27 -9.41
CA THR A 199 -13.75 3.64 -9.64
C THR A 199 -13.39 3.90 -11.10
N ILE A 200 -13.80 5.05 -11.62
CA ILE A 200 -13.40 5.54 -12.96
C ILE A 200 -11.91 5.92 -13.03
N SER A 201 -11.24 5.99 -11.87
CA SER A 201 -9.81 6.33 -11.81
C SER A 201 -8.91 5.17 -12.22
N HIS A 202 -9.38 3.91 -12.04
CA HIS A 202 -8.64 2.72 -12.41
C HIS A 202 -8.87 2.40 -13.91
N LYS A 203 -7.79 2.48 -14.67
CA LYS A 203 -7.80 2.32 -16.14
C LYS A 203 -6.52 1.67 -16.61
N THR A 204 -6.61 0.97 -17.74
CA THR A 204 -5.41 0.58 -18.49
C THR A 204 -4.65 1.81 -19.00
N LEU A 205 -3.41 1.63 -19.47
CA LEU A 205 -2.67 2.71 -20.14
C LEU A 205 -3.36 3.20 -21.43
N ALA A 206 -4.17 2.35 -22.08
CA ALA A 206 -5.00 2.72 -23.23
C ALA A 206 -6.21 3.59 -22.85
N GLY A 207 -6.52 3.69 -21.55
CA GLY A 207 -7.64 4.46 -21.03
C GLY A 207 -8.91 3.65 -20.81
N ASP A 208 -8.86 2.33 -21.05
CA ASP A 208 -10.00 1.44 -20.82
C ASP A 208 -10.25 1.26 -19.32
N PRO A 209 -11.50 1.29 -18.86
CA PRO A 209 -11.82 1.09 -17.45
C PRO A 209 -11.59 -0.36 -17.03
N THR A 210 -11.42 -0.57 -15.70
CA THR A 210 -11.38 -1.93 -15.16
C THR A 210 -12.68 -2.70 -15.45
N PRO A 211 -12.60 -4.01 -15.69
CA PRO A 211 -13.76 -4.83 -16.03
C PRO A 211 -14.86 -4.81 -14.95
N THR A 212 -14.51 -4.47 -13.72
CA THR A 212 -15.39 -4.44 -12.55
C THR A 212 -16.18 -3.13 -12.38
N LEU A 213 -15.84 -2.08 -13.13
CA LEU A 213 -16.42 -0.74 -12.96
C LEU A 213 -17.95 -0.73 -12.89
N LYS A 214 -18.61 -1.55 -13.72
CA LYS A 214 -20.08 -1.63 -13.80
C LYS A 214 -20.66 -2.91 -13.20
N ALA A 215 -19.86 -3.69 -12.43
CA ALA A 215 -20.36 -4.88 -11.77
C ALA A 215 -21.60 -4.56 -10.93
N GLN A 216 -22.64 -5.35 -11.08
CA GLN A 216 -23.92 -5.12 -10.41
C GLN A 216 -23.92 -5.67 -8.98
N GLU A 217 -24.90 -5.26 -8.19
CA GLU A 217 -25.05 -5.66 -6.79
C GLU A 217 -25.20 -7.17 -6.61
N ASP A 218 -25.95 -7.84 -7.49
CA ASP A 218 -26.16 -9.30 -7.45
C ASP A 218 -24.84 -10.08 -7.70
N GLU A 219 -23.97 -9.56 -8.54
CA GLU A 219 -22.63 -10.12 -8.76
C GLU A 219 -21.76 -10.02 -7.49
N LEU A 220 -21.76 -8.86 -6.82
CA LEU A 220 -21.05 -8.66 -5.55
C LEU A 220 -21.61 -9.54 -4.42
N ILE A 221 -22.94 -9.70 -4.37
CA ILE A 221 -23.59 -10.63 -3.45
C ILE A 221 -23.19 -12.07 -3.74
N GLY A 222 -23.11 -12.47 -5.00
CA GLY A 222 -22.63 -13.79 -5.41
C GLY A 222 -21.20 -14.08 -4.94
N ILE A 223 -20.27 -13.14 -5.16
CA ILE A 223 -18.88 -13.23 -4.69
C ILE A 223 -18.85 -13.34 -3.16
N ALA A 224 -19.55 -12.46 -2.45
CA ALA A 224 -19.56 -12.46 -0.99
C ALA A 224 -20.22 -13.74 -0.40
N ALA A 225 -21.22 -14.30 -1.09
CA ALA A 225 -21.79 -15.62 -0.73
C ALA A 225 -20.77 -16.74 -0.92
N GLY A 226 -20.00 -16.73 -2.02
CA GLY A 226 -18.91 -17.66 -2.25
C GLY A 226 -17.86 -17.63 -1.13
N LEU A 227 -17.51 -16.44 -0.62
CA LEU A 227 -16.64 -16.33 0.55
C LEU A 227 -17.23 -17.05 1.77
N THR A 228 -18.54 -16.90 2.00
CA THR A 228 -19.22 -17.57 3.12
C THR A 228 -19.17 -19.09 3.00
N GLU A 229 -19.41 -19.61 1.80
CA GLU A 229 -19.37 -21.05 1.50
C GLU A 229 -17.98 -21.66 1.61
N GLY A 230 -16.96 -20.92 1.19
CA GLY A 230 -15.56 -21.34 1.30
C GLY A 230 -14.96 -21.15 2.71
N GLY A 231 -15.79 -20.82 3.72
CA GLY A 231 -15.36 -20.73 5.11
C GLY A 231 -15.09 -19.32 5.61
N GLY A 232 -15.34 -18.27 4.81
CA GLY A 232 -15.30 -16.85 5.18
C GLY A 232 -14.23 -16.04 4.47
N GLY A 233 -14.02 -14.85 4.95
CA GLY A 233 -13.16 -13.82 4.37
C GLY A 233 -13.89 -12.48 4.39
N LEU A 234 -13.23 -11.44 3.92
CA LEU A 234 -13.81 -10.10 3.76
C LEU A 234 -13.93 -9.71 2.28
N LEU A 235 -14.74 -8.70 2.00
CA LEU A 235 -14.74 -8.03 0.71
C LEU A 235 -14.04 -6.67 0.86
N GLU A 236 -12.95 -6.47 0.13
CA GLU A 236 -12.29 -5.17 -0.02
C GLU A 236 -12.85 -4.45 -1.24
N MET A 237 -13.09 -3.14 -1.14
CA MET A 237 -13.54 -2.39 -2.29
C MET A 237 -13.00 -0.96 -2.36
N VAL A 238 -12.68 -0.58 -3.58
CA VAL A 238 -12.50 0.81 -3.99
C VAL A 238 -13.72 1.26 -4.78
N SER A 239 -14.29 2.41 -4.45
CA SER A 239 -15.44 2.96 -5.17
C SER A 239 -15.32 4.45 -5.40
N ASP A 240 -16.07 4.95 -6.40
CA ASP A 240 -16.25 6.37 -6.65
C ASP A 240 -17.28 6.96 -5.68
N TRP A 241 -16.86 7.13 -4.44
CA TRP A 241 -17.62 7.89 -3.44
C TRP A 241 -17.89 9.35 -3.86
N ASN A 242 -17.50 9.70 -5.08
CA ASN A 242 -17.58 11.03 -5.66
C ASN A 242 -18.73 11.21 -6.64
N THR A 243 -19.50 10.18 -6.86
CA THR A 243 -20.80 10.34 -7.52
C THR A 243 -21.65 11.29 -6.70
N PRO A 244 -22.64 11.97 -7.30
CA PRO A 244 -23.39 13.03 -6.61
C PRO A 244 -23.96 12.62 -5.27
N ASP A 245 -24.13 11.33 -5.04
CA ASP A 245 -24.71 10.77 -3.82
C ASP A 245 -23.90 9.57 -3.33
N PRO A 246 -22.91 9.78 -2.42
CA PRO A 246 -22.17 8.71 -1.77
C PRO A 246 -23.06 7.71 -1.02
N ALA A 247 -24.20 8.17 -0.47
CA ALA A 247 -25.13 7.35 0.28
C ALA A 247 -25.77 6.27 -0.60
N THR A 248 -26.02 6.52 -1.88
CA THR A 248 -26.56 5.51 -2.81
C THR A 248 -25.59 4.34 -3.01
N GLU A 249 -24.31 4.61 -3.25
CA GLU A 249 -23.30 3.56 -3.38
C GLU A 249 -23.09 2.83 -2.04
N PHE A 250 -23.05 3.56 -0.92
CA PHE A 250 -22.92 2.96 0.40
C PHE A 250 -24.15 2.10 0.77
N ALA A 251 -25.35 2.48 0.35
CA ALA A 251 -26.56 1.67 0.54
C ALA A 251 -26.46 0.31 -0.16
N MET A 252 -25.85 0.26 -1.36
CA MET A 252 -25.55 -1.01 -2.04
C MET A 252 -24.56 -1.84 -1.22
N VAL A 253 -23.48 -1.25 -0.71
CA VAL A 253 -22.50 -1.93 0.16
C VAL A 253 -23.17 -2.52 1.40
N ARG A 254 -24.08 -1.79 2.05
CA ARG A 254 -24.87 -2.28 3.19
C ARG A 254 -25.71 -3.51 2.83
N ARG A 255 -26.36 -3.52 1.63
CA ARG A 255 -27.14 -4.69 1.19
C ARG A 255 -26.25 -5.90 0.92
N VAL A 256 -25.09 -5.71 0.31
CA VAL A 256 -24.09 -6.79 0.11
C VAL A 256 -23.63 -7.36 1.46
N ALA A 257 -23.27 -6.50 2.42
CA ALA A 257 -22.87 -6.92 3.77
C ALA A 257 -24.00 -7.68 4.48
N ALA A 258 -25.25 -7.18 4.41
CA ALA A 258 -26.41 -7.79 5.05
C ALA A 258 -26.76 -9.15 4.43
N ALA A 259 -26.69 -9.27 3.10
CA ALA A 259 -27.00 -10.51 2.38
C ALA A 259 -25.97 -11.63 2.64
N SER A 260 -24.70 -11.28 2.79
CA SER A 260 -23.61 -12.24 2.93
C SER A 260 -23.15 -12.49 4.37
N GLY A 261 -23.40 -11.54 5.27
CA GLY A 261 -22.83 -11.53 6.62
C GLY A 261 -21.30 -11.37 6.64
N ARG A 262 -20.71 -10.90 5.53
CA ARG A 262 -19.25 -10.72 5.43
C ARG A 262 -18.83 -9.32 5.83
N PRO A 263 -17.66 -9.20 6.52
CA PRO A 263 -17.05 -7.89 6.71
C PRO A 263 -16.71 -7.26 5.35
N ILE A 264 -16.93 -5.96 5.24
CA ILE A 264 -16.49 -5.16 4.08
C ILE A 264 -15.53 -4.09 4.56
N VAL A 265 -14.42 -3.96 3.86
CA VAL A 265 -13.52 -2.82 4.03
C VAL A 265 -13.51 -2.00 2.75
N PHE A 266 -13.47 -0.67 2.87
CA PHE A 266 -13.49 0.21 1.71
C PHE A 266 -12.49 1.34 1.84
N SER A 267 -11.86 1.71 0.72
CA SER A 267 -10.90 2.81 0.68
C SER A 267 -11.58 4.15 0.92
N LEU A 268 -11.11 4.90 1.91
CA LEU A 268 -11.61 6.22 2.28
C LEU A 268 -10.51 7.27 2.15
N THR A 269 -10.69 8.24 1.26
CA THR A 269 -9.77 9.36 1.08
C THR A 269 -10.48 10.70 1.14
N ALA A 270 -9.83 11.71 1.75
CA ALA A 270 -10.30 13.07 1.74
C ALA A 270 -9.83 13.77 0.45
N ARG A 271 -10.76 14.09 -0.42
CA ARG A 271 -10.46 14.72 -1.72
C ARG A 271 -10.40 16.23 -1.62
N HIS A 272 -9.58 16.85 -2.49
CA HIS A 272 -9.40 18.31 -2.53
C HIS A 272 -10.62 19.06 -3.07
N ASP A 273 -11.43 18.40 -3.89
CA ASP A 273 -12.64 18.97 -4.53
C ASP A 273 -13.93 18.71 -3.72
N ARG A 274 -13.88 17.84 -2.70
CA ARG A 274 -15.01 17.49 -1.82
C ARG A 274 -14.51 17.25 -0.40
N THR A 275 -14.07 18.30 0.24
CA THR A 275 -13.31 18.27 1.49
C THR A 275 -14.05 17.63 2.67
N GLU A 276 -15.38 17.55 2.65
CA GLU A 276 -16.19 17.02 3.74
C GLU A 276 -16.86 15.65 3.44
N ALA A 277 -16.77 15.15 2.19
CA ALA A 277 -17.48 13.92 1.79
C ALA A 277 -17.03 12.67 2.58
N TRP A 278 -15.80 12.62 3.04
CA TRP A 278 -15.28 11.53 3.88
C TRP A 278 -15.97 11.44 5.25
N LYS A 279 -16.47 12.56 5.80
CA LYS A 279 -17.23 12.58 7.07
C LYS A 279 -18.58 11.90 6.94
N GLU A 280 -19.25 12.08 5.81
CA GLU A 280 -20.49 11.39 5.51
C GLU A 280 -20.28 9.86 5.47
N LEU A 281 -19.22 9.40 4.81
CA LEU A 281 -18.88 7.97 4.76
C LEU A 281 -18.49 7.39 6.13
N LEU A 282 -17.81 8.15 6.98
CA LEU A 282 -17.58 7.75 8.38
C LEU A 282 -18.88 7.58 9.14
N ALA A 283 -19.79 8.55 9.04
CA ALA A 283 -21.09 8.49 9.71
C ALA A 283 -21.94 7.31 9.22
N LEU A 284 -21.96 7.04 7.91
CA LEU A 284 -22.64 5.88 7.33
C LEU A 284 -22.01 4.55 7.79
N SER A 285 -20.70 4.51 8.00
CA SER A 285 -19.99 3.35 8.55
C SER A 285 -20.37 3.11 10.03
N ASP A 286 -20.50 4.18 10.83
CA ASP A 286 -20.96 4.08 12.21
C ASP A 286 -22.39 3.58 12.30
N GLU A 287 -23.29 4.13 11.48
CA GLU A 287 -24.67 3.65 11.38
C GLU A 287 -24.74 2.17 10.99
N ALA A 288 -23.90 1.74 10.04
CA ALA A 288 -23.82 0.33 9.66
C ALA A 288 -23.38 -0.55 10.84
N ALA A 289 -22.37 -0.13 11.61
CA ALA A 289 -21.89 -0.85 12.78
C ALA A 289 -22.95 -0.93 13.89
N GLU A 290 -23.72 0.14 14.12
CA GLU A 290 -24.85 0.15 15.06
C GLU A 290 -25.96 -0.82 14.66
N ASN A 291 -26.12 -1.07 13.35
CA ASN A 291 -27.04 -2.06 12.79
C ASN A 291 -26.42 -3.48 12.68
N GLY A 292 -25.25 -3.72 13.27
CA GLY A 292 -24.60 -5.03 13.30
C GLY A 292 -23.87 -5.42 12.00
N LEU A 293 -23.66 -4.48 11.08
CA LEU A 293 -22.89 -4.70 9.84
C LEU A 293 -21.43 -4.27 10.06
N ASP A 294 -20.50 -5.16 9.74
CA ASP A 294 -19.07 -4.87 9.82
C ASP A 294 -18.58 -4.25 8.49
N ILE A 295 -18.76 -2.92 8.37
CA ILE A 295 -18.32 -2.13 7.22
C ILE A 295 -17.34 -1.06 7.71
N ARG A 296 -16.07 -1.16 7.32
CA ARG A 296 -15.00 -0.33 7.88
C ARG A 296 -14.24 0.45 6.82
N PRO A 297 -14.05 1.76 7.00
CA PRO A 297 -13.16 2.54 6.15
C PRO A 297 -11.70 2.20 6.42
N VAL A 298 -10.93 2.02 5.35
CA VAL A 298 -9.46 1.97 5.34
C VAL A 298 -8.97 3.31 4.84
N PHE A 299 -8.11 3.97 5.61
CA PHE A 299 -7.65 5.31 5.28
C PHE A 299 -6.12 5.40 5.30
N PRO A 300 -5.52 6.27 4.45
CA PRO A 300 -4.10 6.53 4.48
C PRO A 300 -3.77 7.53 5.60
N PRO A 301 -2.74 7.25 6.40
CA PRO A 301 -2.37 8.11 7.54
C PRO A 301 -1.61 9.38 7.15
N ARG A 302 -1.32 9.56 5.86
CA ARG A 302 -0.66 10.71 5.25
C ARG A 302 -1.28 11.02 3.89
N PRO A 303 -0.90 12.11 3.20
CA PRO A 303 -1.34 12.35 1.83
C PRO A 303 -0.91 11.20 0.92
N ILE A 304 -1.83 10.70 0.10
CA ILE A 304 -1.45 9.98 -1.11
C ILE A 304 -0.99 11.01 -2.11
N GLY A 305 0.23 10.90 -2.60
CA GLY A 305 0.80 11.89 -3.48
C GLY A 305 1.93 11.34 -4.34
N ILE A 306 2.14 11.99 -5.46
CA ILE A 306 3.14 11.60 -6.45
C ILE A 306 4.44 12.40 -6.31
N LEU A 307 5.54 11.74 -6.61
CA LEU A 307 6.88 12.32 -6.68
C LEU A 307 7.27 12.50 -8.14
N LEU A 308 7.25 13.74 -8.60
CA LEU A 308 7.57 14.13 -9.97
C LEU A 308 9.06 14.49 -10.07
N GLY A 309 9.79 13.82 -10.94
CA GLY A 309 11.24 14.04 -11.08
C GLY A 309 11.80 13.59 -12.41
N LEU A 310 13.01 14.04 -12.75
CA LEU A 310 13.68 13.60 -13.98
C LEU A 310 14.06 12.12 -13.92
N VAL A 311 14.31 11.59 -12.73
CA VAL A 311 14.62 10.16 -12.53
C VAL A 311 13.36 9.30 -12.46
N GLY A 312 12.19 9.88 -12.17
CA GLY A 312 10.90 9.19 -12.10
C GLY A 312 10.28 8.90 -13.46
N SER A 313 9.09 8.30 -13.44
CA SER A 313 8.29 8.04 -14.65
C SER A 313 7.73 9.33 -15.25
N GLN A 314 7.46 10.33 -14.39
CA GLN A 314 6.77 11.56 -14.77
C GLN A 314 7.41 12.80 -14.16
N ASN A 315 7.31 13.91 -14.89
CA ASN A 315 7.59 15.26 -14.38
C ASN A 315 6.65 16.27 -15.06
N PRO A 316 6.54 17.51 -14.56
CA PRO A 316 5.60 18.49 -15.11
C PRO A 316 5.80 18.85 -16.58
N PHE A 317 6.95 18.56 -17.15
CA PHE A 317 7.33 18.90 -18.53
C PHE A 317 7.35 17.70 -19.48
N SER A 318 7.02 16.49 -19.02
CA SER A 318 7.04 15.26 -19.82
C SER A 318 6.17 15.33 -21.09
N GLY A 319 5.12 16.18 -21.08
CA GLY A 319 4.24 16.42 -22.22
C GLY A 319 4.87 17.29 -23.32
N CYS A 320 5.85 18.13 -22.98
CA CYS A 320 6.44 19.10 -23.90
C CYS A 320 7.23 18.41 -25.02
N ALA A 321 7.03 18.84 -26.26
CA ALA A 321 7.71 18.26 -27.43
C ALA A 321 9.24 18.40 -27.31
N SER A 322 9.70 19.59 -26.91
CA SER A 322 11.14 19.83 -26.73
C SER A 322 11.75 19.04 -25.56
N TYR A 323 10.97 18.68 -24.51
CA TYR A 323 11.45 17.79 -23.46
C TYR A 323 11.68 16.36 -24.01
N LYS A 324 10.80 15.87 -24.89
CA LYS A 324 10.90 14.54 -25.48
C LYS A 324 12.18 14.34 -26.31
N GLU A 325 12.77 15.43 -26.84
CA GLU A 325 14.06 15.39 -27.56
C GLU A 325 15.19 14.85 -26.68
N VAL A 326 15.16 15.11 -25.36
CA VAL A 326 16.20 14.75 -24.40
C VAL A 326 15.75 13.71 -23.35
N ALA A 327 14.51 13.26 -23.40
CA ALA A 327 13.93 12.34 -22.41
C ALA A 327 14.67 10.99 -22.32
N HIS A 328 15.29 10.56 -23.42
CA HIS A 328 16.05 9.32 -23.53
C HIS A 328 17.44 9.37 -22.87
N LEU A 329 17.95 10.55 -22.54
CA LEU A 329 19.27 10.71 -21.92
C LEU A 329 19.28 10.23 -20.47
N PRO A 330 20.42 9.73 -19.94
CA PRO A 330 20.61 9.49 -18.53
C PRO A 330 20.29 10.73 -17.69
N PRO A 331 19.82 10.61 -16.44
CA PRO A 331 19.33 11.75 -15.65
C PRO A 331 20.29 12.93 -15.55
N ALA A 332 21.57 12.70 -15.30
CA ALA A 332 22.57 13.77 -15.19
C ALA A 332 22.81 14.49 -16.53
N GLU A 333 22.91 13.74 -17.63
CA GLU A 333 23.06 14.30 -18.98
C GLU A 333 21.78 15.04 -19.40
N ARG A 334 20.61 14.50 -19.07
CA ARG A 334 19.33 15.14 -19.30
C ARG A 334 19.24 16.46 -18.55
N ALA A 335 19.58 16.49 -17.26
CA ALA A 335 19.60 17.70 -16.47
C ALA A 335 20.56 18.76 -17.05
N ALA A 336 21.73 18.34 -17.52
CA ALA A 336 22.68 19.23 -18.20
C ALA A 336 22.12 19.81 -19.50
N ALA A 337 21.52 18.97 -20.35
CA ALA A 337 20.88 19.40 -21.60
C ALA A 337 19.70 20.37 -21.33
N LEU A 338 18.88 20.09 -20.34
CA LEU A 338 17.76 20.94 -19.95
C LEU A 338 18.18 22.31 -19.43
N ARG A 339 19.39 22.46 -18.90
CA ARG A 339 19.93 23.78 -18.48
C ARG A 339 20.36 24.67 -19.64
N GLU A 340 20.45 24.13 -20.87
CA GLU A 340 20.77 24.93 -22.05
C GLU A 340 19.71 26.01 -22.29
N PRO A 341 20.07 27.31 -22.36
CA PRO A 341 19.09 28.41 -22.39
C PRO A 341 18.06 28.30 -23.52
N ALA A 342 18.50 27.85 -24.72
CA ALA A 342 17.61 27.72 -25.87
C ALA A 342 16.57 26.60 -25.68
N LEU A 343 16.96 25.45 -25.12
CA LEU A 343 16.06 24.34 -24.85
C LEU A 343 15.10 24.69 -23.70
N ARG A 344 15.62 25.29 -22.63
CA ARG A 344 14.81 25.80 -21.52
C ARG A 344 13.71 26.76 -22.00
N ALA A 345 14.06 27.74 -22.81
CA ALA A 345 13.10 28.71 -23.33
C ALA A 345 11.99 28.05 -24.17
N ARG A 346 12.32 27.06 -25.01
CA ARG A 346 11.35 26.30 -25.79
C ARG A 346 10.39 25.55 -24.88
N ILE A 347 10.90 24.73 -23.96
CA ILE A 347 10.07 23.90 -23.06
C ILE A 347 9.12 24.79 -22.23
N LEU A 348 9.62 25.89 -21.68
CA LEU A 348 8.82 26.80 -20.85
C LEU A 348 7.79 27.64 -21.64
N SER A 349 7.86 27.63 -22.98
CA SER A 349 6.86 28.24 -23.86
C SER A 349 5.80 27.24 -24.37
N GLU A 350 6.01 25.94 -24.19
CA GLU A 350 5.11 24.89 -24.65
C GLU A 350 3.99 24.60 -23.66
N ASP A 351 2.84 24.10 -24.18
CA ASP A 351 1.77 23.57 -23.35
C ASP A 351 2.17 22.21 -22.81
N ARG A 352 2.33 22.13 -21.48
CA ARG A 352 2.71 20.92 -20.78
C ARG A 352 1.59 19.85 -20.70
N VAL A 353 0.34 20.24 -20.96
CA VAL A 353 -0.84 19.38 -20.80
C VAL A 353 -1.18 18.63 -22.07
N THR A 354 -1.28 19.34 -23.19
CA THR A 354 -1.77 18.80 -24.48
C THR A 354 -0.97 17.61 -25.00
N GLY A 355 0.35 17.61 -24.78
CA GLY A 355 1.23 16.52 -25.23
C GLY A 355 1.50 15.43 -24.17
N SER A 356 0.86 15.50 -23.02
CA SER A 356 1.11 14.58 -21.90
C SER A 356 0.24 13.34 -21.98
N ASN A 357 0.87 12.17 -21.83
CA ASN A 357 0.17 10.90 -21.62
C ASN A 357 -0.11 10.62 -20.14
N PHE A 358 0.28 11.54 -19.25
CA PHE A 358 0.07 11.38 -17.82
C PHE A 358 -1.35 11.77 -17.41
N PRO A 359 -2.22 10.82 -17.00
CA PRO A 359 -3.64 11.10 -16.77
C PRO A 359 -3.90 12.13 -15.67
N LEU A 360 -2.98 12.27 -14.71
CA LEU A 360 -3.12 13.18 -13.58
C LEU A 360 -2.61 14.60 -13.88
N ILE A 361 -2.02 14.86 -15.05
CA ILE A 361 -1.39 16.16 -15.36
C ILE A 361 -2.35 17.36 -15.17
N THR A 362 -3.63 17.17 -15.49
CA THR A 362 -4.67 18.19 -15.33
C THR A 362 -5.04 18.48 -13.87
N ARG A 363 -4.69 17.59 -12.95
CA ARG A 363 -4.91 17.75 -11.51
C ARG A 363 -3.72 18.41 -10.81
N LEU A 364 -2.61 18.63 -11.52
CA LEU A 364 -1.40 19.22 -10.97
C LEU A 364 -1.49 20.74 -11.00
N HIS A 365 -1.64 21.34 -9.83
CA HIS A 365 -1.67 22.78 -9.62
C HIS A 365 -0.45 23.23 -8.83
N TRP A 366 0.24 24.28 -9.28
CA TRP A 366 1.47 24.76 -8.65
C TRP A 366 1.30 25.15 -7.16
N ALA A 367 0.09 25.58 -6.79
CA ALA A 367 -0.28 25.84 -5.40
C ALA A 367 -0.24 24.58 -4.51
N ARG A 368 -0.33 23.37 -5.12
CA ARG A 368 -0.31 22.08 -4.43
C ARG A 368 0.89 21.22 -4.83
N MET A 369 1.93 21.83 -5.32
CA MET A 369 3.18 21.17 -5.67
C MET A 369 4.31 21.77 -4.82
N PHE A 370 5.12 20.89 -4.22
CA PHE A 370 6.11 21.29 -3.23
C PHE A 370 7.49 20.73 -3.57
N PRO A 371 8.58 21.46 -3.35
CA PRO A 371 9.91 20.86 -3.36
C PRO A 371 9.97 19.71 -2.34
N PHE A 372 10.43 18.54 -2.77
CA PHE A 372 10.58 17.39 -1.90
C PHE A 372 12.04 17.26 -1.46
N GLY A 373 12.32 17.77 -0.28
CA GLY A 373 13.68 17.94 0.24
C GLY A 373 14.22 16.77 1.03
N ALA A 374 15.31 17.01 1.72
CA ALA A 374 15.93 16.11 2.69
C ALA A 374 16.02 16.85 4.04
N PRO A 375 15.31 16.43 5.10
CA PRO A 375 14.43 15.25 5.15
C PRO A 375 13.13 15.42 4.34
N PRO A 376 12.51 14.30 3.91
CA PRO A 376 11.23 14.31 3.21
C PRO A 376 10.10 14.89 4.07
N ASP A 377 9.34 15.84 3.51
CA ASP A 377 8.21 16.48 4.19
C ASP A 377 6.90 16.16 3.43
N TYR A 378 6.05 15.31 4.02
CA TYR A 378 4.76 14.91 3.45
C TYR A 378 3.58 15.79 3.91
N ALA A 379 3.84 16.76 4.78
CA ALA A 379 2.84 17.72 5.26
C ALA A 379 3.37 19.17 5.17
N PRO A 380 3.88 19.58 4.00
CA PRO A 380 4.48 20.90 3.86
C PRO A 380 3.41 22.00 3.97
N PRO A 381 3.67 23.09 4.67
CA PRO A 381 2.75 24.21 4.74
C PRO A 381 2.60 24.89 3.37
N GLN A 382 1.45 25.54 3.13
CA GLN A 382 1.11 26.14 1.84
C GLN A 382 2.18 27.11 1.32
N GLU A 383 2.83 27.84 2.23
CA GLU A 383 3.88 28.82 1.91
C GLU A 383 5.11 28.20 1.25
N LYS A 384 5.30 26.88 1.36
CA LYS A 384 6.36 26.13 0.69
C LYS A 384 5.97 25.67 -0.72
N SER A 385 4.72 25.90 -1.17
CA SER A 385 4.31 25.53 -2.53
C SER A 385 5.14 26.26 -3.59
N LEU A 386 5.27 25.63 -4.77
CA LEU A 386 5.99 26.24 -5.90
C LEU A 386 5.37 27.57 -6.33
N GLU A 387 4.04 27.71 -6.25
CA GLU A 387 3.36 29.00 -6.51
C GLU A 387 3.74 30.06 -5.49
N ALA A 388 3.71 29.71 -4.20
CA ALA A 388 4.07 30.67 -3.13
C ALA A 388 5.56 31.05 -3.20
N GLN A 389 6.44 30.11 -3.56
CA GLN A 389 7.85 30.40 -3.78
C GLN A 389 8.03 31.34 -4.97
N ALA A 390 7.39 31.05 -6.10
CA ALA A 390 7.45 31.86 -7.30
C ALA A 390 6.98 33.32 -7.05
N ALA A 391 5.89 33.46 -6.30
CA ALA A 391 5.37 34.78 -5.92
C ALA A 391 6.39 35.58 -5.09
N ARG A 392 7.08 34.95 -4.13
CA ARG A 392 8.14 35.60 -3.34
C ARG A 392 9.34 36.03 -4.17
N GLU A 393 9.66 35.24 -5.21
CA GLU A 393 10.80 35.46 -6.09
C GLU A 393 10.47 36.38 -7.29
N GLY A 394 9.20 36.75 -7.48
CA GLY A 394 8.75 37.49 -8.67
C GLY A 394 8.93 36.72 -9.98
N ARG A 395 8.77 35.40 -9.95
CA ARG A 395 8.97 34.45 -11.06
C ARG A 395 7.69 33.69 -11.38
N ARG A 396 7.67 32.96 -12.49
CA ARG A 396 6.58 32.02 -12.78
C ARG A 396 6.83 30.69 -12.03
N PRO A 397 5.79 29.99 -11.58
CA PRO A 397 5.94 28.68 -10.93
C PRO A 397 6.64 27.63 -11.80
N GLU A 398 6.43 27.68 -13.13
CA GLU A 398 7.09 26.81 -14.08
C GLU A 398 8.61 26.99 -14.07
N ASP A 399 9.09 28.24 -13.97
CA ASP A 399 10.52 28.53 -13.90
C ASP A 399 11.15 27.97 -12.63
N VAL A 400 10.45 28.09 -11.50
CA VAL A 400 10.91 27.56 -10.21
C VAL A 400 10.94 26.02 -10.23
N ALA A 401 9.89 25.40 -10.74
CA ALA A 401 9.81 23.94 -10.88
C ALA A 401 10.90 23.39 -11.80
N TYR A 402 11.14 24.09 -12.93
CA TYR A 402 12.15 23.69 -13.90
C TYR A 402 13.55 23.73 -13.29
N ASP A 403 13.89 24.84 -12.63
CA ASP A 403 15.21 25.01 -12.01
C ASP A 403 15.44 23.97 -10.90
N LEU A 404 14.42 23.72 -10.06
CA LEU A 404 14.49 22.68 -9.03
C LEU A 404 14.79 21.30 -9.63
N LEU A 405 14.09 20.90 -10.68
CA LEU A 405 14.25 19.57 -11.27
C LEU A 405 15.56 19.40 -12.05
N THR A 406 16.11 20.50 -12.58
CA THR A 406 17.34 20.47 -13.36
C THR A 406 18.59 20.79 -12.55
N GLU A 407 18.46 21.07 -11.25
CA GLU A 407 19.58 21.34 -10.35
C GLU A 407 20.48 20.10 -10.19
N GLY A 408 21.79 20.31 -10.12
CA GLY A 408 22.78 19.24 -9.97
C GLY A 408 22.65 18.17 -11.05
N ASP A 409 22.52 16.90 -10.62
CA ASP A 409 22.39 15.73 -11.49
C ASP A 409 20.92 15.34 -11.76
N GLY A 410 19.96 16.25 -11.48
CA GLY A 410 18.55 16.03 -11.74
C GLY A 410 17.88 14.98 -10.83
N GLN A 411 18.36 14.84 -9.60
CA GLN A 411 17.81 13.89 -8.61
C GLN A 411 16.66 14.45 -7.76
N ASN A 412 16.35 15.73 -7.91
CA ASN A 412 15.32 16.37 -7.12
C ASN A 412 13.90 15.95 -7.53
N PHE A 413 13.00 15.95 -6.54
CA PHE A 413 11.59 15.65 -6.74
C PHE A 413 10.70 16.85 -6.37
N ILE A 414 9.53 16.88 -6.99
CA ILE A 414 8.39 17.71 -6.61
C ILE A 414 7.33 16.77 -6.05
N PHE A 415 6.88 17.01 -4.83
CA PHE A 415 5.76 16.30 -4.21
C PHE A 415 4.44 16.98 -4.60
N ALA A 416 3.50 16.19 -5.10
CA ALA A 416 2.17 16.64 -5.46
C ALA A 416 1.12 15.76 -4.75
N PRO A 417 0.59 16.16 -3.58
CA PRO A 417 -0.47 15.44 -2.89
C PRO A 417 -1.76 15.42 -3.73
N LEU A 418 -2.35 14.24 -3.89
CA LEU A 418 -3.58 14.00 -4.65
C LEU A 418 -4.82 13.94 -3.76
N THR A 419 -4.67 13.37 -2.55
CA THR A 419 -5.74 13.23 -1.56
C THR A 419 -5.20 13.41 -0.14
N ASN A 420 -6.08 13.53 0.83
CA ASN A 420 -5.80 13.67 2.27
C ASN A 420 -4.95 14.89 2.66
N PHE A 421 -5.01 15.94 1.86
CA PHE A 421 -4.30 17.19 2.11
C PHE A 421 -5.11 18.39 1.60
N ALA A 422 -6.43 18.39 1.84
CA ALA A 422 -7.35 19.34 1.23
C ALA A 422 -7.03 20.79 1.58
N ASP A 423 -6.87 21.10 2.85
CA ASP A 423 -6.62 22.43 3.36
C ASP A 423 -5.17 22.63 3.83
N TYR A 424 -4.23 21.91 3.20
CA TYR A 424 -2.82 21.85 3.60
C TYR A 424 -2.63 21.33 5.03
N THR A 425 -3.59 20.52 5.50
CA THR A 425 -3.57 19.86 6.81
C THR A 425 -3.82 18.37 6.67
N LEU A 426 -3.52 17.62 7.73
CA LEU A 426 -3.82 16.19 7.86
C LEU A 426 -5.02 15.93 8.78
N ASP A 427 -5.92 16.90 8.96
CA ASP A 427 -7.04 16.82 9.91
C ASP A 427 -7.96 15.63 9.60
N ALA A 428 -8.22 15.34 8.33
CA ALA A 428 -9.00 14.17 7.94
C ALA A 428 -8.33 12.86 8.39
N SER A 429 -7.01 12.71 8.17
CA SER A 429 -6.26 11.56 8.67
C SER A 429 -6.24 11.50 10.20
N ALA A 430 -6.10 12.65 10.88
CA ALA A 430 -6.14 12.73 12.35
C ALA A 430 -7.49 12.27 12.92
N GLU A 431 -8.60 12.66 12.28
CA GLU A 431 -9.95 12.25 12.70
C GLU A 431 -10.14 10.75 12.46
N CYS A 432 -9.76 10.23 11.29
CA CYS A 432 -9.76 8.79 11.02
C CYS A 432 -8.85 8.00 11.98
N MET A 433 -7.68 8.54 12.32
CA MET A 433 -6.78 7.93 13.32
C MET A 433 -7.42 7.80 14.72
N ARG A 434 -8.33 8.69 15.09
CA ARG A 434 -9.08 8.61 16.37
C ARG A 434 -10.33 7.76 16.27
N HIS A 435 -10.80 7.54 15.04
CA HIS A 435 -12.08 6.88 14.82
C HIS A 435 -12.02 5.38 15.14
N ARG A 436 -13.01 4.86 15.89
CA ARG A 436 -13.01 3.47 16.41
C ARG A 436 -13.12 2.42 15.31
N ASN A 437 -13.87 2.72 14.22
CA ASN A 437 -14.17 1.78 13.14
C ASN A 437 -13.20 1.92 11.96
N ALA A 438 -12.42 3.02 11.88
CA ALA A 438 -11.50 3.24 10.79
C ALA A 438 -10.18 2.47 11.00
N ILE A 439 -9.65 1.92 9.92
CA ILE A 439 -8.43 1.10 9.90
C ILE A 439 -7.38 1.82 9.06
N ILE A 440 -6.14 1.81 9.54
CA ILE A 440 -5.01 2.36 8.78
C ILE A 440 -4.62 1.39 7.65
N GLY A 441 -4.37 1.92 6.45
CA GLY A 441 -3.97 1.12 5.29
C GLY A 441 -3.66 2.01 4.09
N LEU A 442 -3.76 1.48 2.88
CA LEU A 442 -3.45 2.15 1.62
C LEU A 442 -1.96 2.56 1.55
N SER A 443 -1.08 1.60 1.88
CA SER A 443 0.36 1.74 1.71
C SER A 443 0.77 1.60 0.25
N ASP A 444 -0.01 0.82 -0.49
CA ASP A 444 0.23 0.45 -1.87
C ASP A 444 1.66 -0.10 -2.10
N GLY A 445 2.18 -0.82 -1.07
CA GLY A 445 3.48 -1.47 -1.17
C GLY A 445 3.54 -2.40 -2.39
N GLY A 446 4.55 -2.23 -3.25
CA GLY A 446 4.69 -2.97 -4.50
C GLY A 446 4.07 -2.32 -5.72
N ALA A 447 3.20 -1.31 -5.56
CA ALA A 447 2.58 -0.55 -6.63
C ALA A 447 3.29 0.79 -6.92
N HIS A 448 2.82 1.45 -7.98
CA HIS A 448 3.16 2.83 -8.36
C HIS A 448 4.67 3.08 -8.40
N VAL A 449 5.37 2.10 -8.94
CA VAL A 449 6.84 1.98 -8.84
C VAL A 449 7.61 3.15 -9.45
N GLY A 450 6.99 3.95 -10.31
CA GLY A 450 7.64 5.03 -11.02
C GLY A 450 7.54 6.42 -10.38
N PHE A 451 6.57 6.66 -9.48
CA PHE A 451 6.27 8.02 -8.99
C PHE A 451 5.60 8.12 -7.62
N ILE A 452 5.16 7.03 -7.00
CA ILE A 452 4.61 7.02 -5.63
C ILE A 452 5.53 6.20 -4.71
N SER A 453 5.60 6.58 -3.43
CA SER A 453 6.41 5.89 -2.42
C SER A 453 5.64 5.72 -1.11
N ASP A 454 4.36 5.29 -1.20
CA ASP A 454 3.45 5.24 -0.04
C ASP A 454 3.74 4.07 0.92
N GLY A 455 4.41 3.01 0.48
CA GLY A 455 4.87 1.90 1.34
C GLY A 455 5.75 2.30 2.52
N SER A 456 6.20 3.56 2.58
CA SER A 456 6.94 4.14 3.71
C SER A 456 6.06 4.73 4.83
N PHE A 457 4.73 4.68 4.70
CA PHE A 457 3.83 5.28 5.68
C PHE A 457 3.99 4.73 7.12
N PRO A 458 4.34 3.46 7.37
CA PRO A 458 4.47 2.98 8.74
C PRO A 458 5.46 3.79 9.57
N THR A 459 6.58 4.17 8.99
CA THR A 459 7.55 5.05 9.64
C THR A 459 7.02 6.48 9.80
N PHE A 460 6.34 7.03 8.78
CA PHE A 460 5.71 8.34 8.88
C PHE A 460 4.71 8.40 10.04
N VAL A 461 3.92 7.35 10.24
CA VAL A 461 2.95 7.27 11.36
C VAL A 461 3.64 7.49 12.69
N LEU A 462 4.75 6.80 12.93
CA LEU A 462 5.46 6.92 14.21
C LEU A 462 6.12 8.30 14.36
N MET A 463 6.72 8.82 13.29
CA MET A 463 7.44 10.10 13.33
C MET A 463 6.50 11.30 13.45
N HIS A 464 5.49 11.36 12.59
CA HIS A 464 4.62 12.53 12.49
C HIS A 464 3.59 12.56 13.61
N TRP A 465 2.82 11.49 13.76
CA TRP A 465 1.68 11.48 14.66
C TRP A 465 2.06 11.46 16.15
N SER A 466 3.24 10.94 16.51
CA SER A 466 3.75 11.04 17.89
C SER A 466 3.96 12.50 18.34
N GLN A 467 4.24 13.38 17.38
CA GLN A 467 4.42 14.83 17.61
C GLN A 467 3.10 15.61 17.47
N HIS A 468 2.02 14.98 17.01
CA HIS A 468 0.73 15.61 16.73
C HIS A 468 -0.40 15.05 17.59
N GLY A 469 -0.11 14.76 18.87
CA GLY A 469 -1.11 14.47 19.90
C GLY A 469 -1.58 13.01 19.98
N PHE A 470 -0.80 12.08 19.42
CA PHE A 470 -1.02 10.64 19.59
C PHE A 470 0.10 10.03 20.43
N ARG A 471 -0.26 9.10 21.32
CA ARG A 471 0.74 8.33 22.07
C ARG A 471 1.36 7.24 21.19
N MET A 472 2.63 6.95 21.38
CA MET A 472 3.35 5.92 20.64
C MET A 472 2.65 4.55 20.73
N GLU A 473 2.12 4.21 21.91
CA GLU A 473 1.37 2.97 22.15
C GLU A 473 0.12 2.85 21.27
N GLU A 474 -0.57 3.97 21.02
CA GLU A 474 -1.75 4.01 20.14
C GLU A 474 -1.34 3.84 18.68
N LEU A 475 -0.25 4.48 18.26
CA LEU A 475 0.27 4.36 16.90
C LEU A 475 0.74 2.93 16.60
N ILE A 476 1.41 2.28 17.54
CA ILE A 476 1.80 0.88 17.42
C ILE A 476 0.56 -0.01 17.34
N ARG A 477 -0.43 0.15 18.23
CA ARG A 477 -1.67 -0.62 18.17
C ARG A 477 -2.36 -0.51 16.82
N ARG A 478 -2.45 0.71 16.25
CA ARG A 478 -3.11 0.96 14.96
C ARG A 478 -2.47 0.18 13.82
N GLN A 479 -1.15 0.02 13.82
CA GLN A 479 -0.40 -0.69 12.76
C GLN A 479 -0.19 -2.18 13.03
N THR A 480 -0.62 -2.68 14.19
CA THR A 480 -0.37 -4.06 14.62
C THR A 480 -1.67 -4.81 14.94
N SER A 481 -2.17 -4.70 16.17
CA SER A 481 -3.33 -5.49 16.59
C SER A 481 -4.65 -5.05 15.95
N ASP A 482 -4.82 -3.76 15.63
CA ASP A 482 -6.05 -3.29 14.97
C ASP A 482 -6.12 -3.80 13.52
N THR A 483 -5.02 -3.68 12.76
CA THR A 483 -4.92 -4.20 11.39
C THR A 483 -4.97 -5.73 11.33
N ALA A 484 -4.25 -6.42 12.22
CA ALA A 484 -4.29 -7.88 12.31
C ALA A 484 -5.71 -8.41 12.57
N ARG A 485 -6.42 -7.82 13.54
CA ARG A 485 -7.81 -8.21 13.87
C ARG A 485 -8.77 -7.96 12.71
N ALA A 486 -8.61 -6.83 12.01
CA ALA A 486 -9.45 -6.50 10.86
C ALA A 486 -9.37 -7.57 9.76
N MET A 487 -8.18 -8.18 9.58
CA MET A 487 -7.95 -9.26 8.62
C MET A 487 -8.20 -10.65 9.20
N GLY A 488 -8.67 -10.76 10.45
CA GLY A 488 -8.91 -12.03 11.11
C GLY A 488 -7.66 -12.77 11.57
N LEU A 489 -6.50 -12.11 11.57
CA LEU A 489 -5.24 -12.64 12.09
C LEU A 489 -5.23 -12.52 13.63
N ARG A 490 -5.10 -13.64 14.34
CA ARG A 490 -5.23 -13.69 15.81
C ARG A 490 -3.95 -14.12 16.52
N ASP A 491 -2.91 -14.44 15.77
CA ASP A 491 -1.64 -14.99 16.25
C ASP A 491 -0.48 -13.98 16.20
N ARG A 492 -0.76 -12.72 15.83
CA ARG A 492 0.21 -11.64 15.65
C ARG A 492 -0.33 -10.27 16.04
N GLY A 493 0.53 -9.25 16.03
CA GLY A 493 0.17 -7.87 16.34
C GLY A 493 0.11 -7.56 17.85
N VAL A 494 0.43 -8.53 18.71
CA VAL A 494 0.55 -8.36 20.15
C VAL A 494 1.78 -9.09 20.67
N LEU A 495 2.54 -8.49 21.58
CA LEU A 495 3.61 -9.16 22.31
C LEU A 495 3.05 -9.85 23.54
N ALA A 496 2.64 -11.11 23.40
CA ALA A 496 2.12 -11.93 24.48
C ALA A 496 2.50 -13.41 24.27
N PRO A 497 2.58 -14.21 25.34
CA PRO A 497 2.84 -15.64 25.23
C PRO A 497 1.86 -16.34 24.27
N GLY A 498 2.37 -17.19 23.38
CA GLY A 498 1.61 -17.91 22.37
C GLY A 498 1.44 -17.16 21.03
N TYR A 499 1.81 -15.88 20.95
CA TYR A 499 1.84 -15.13 19.70
C TYR A 499 3.11 -15.40 18.92
N LEU A 500 3.07 -15.22 17.60
CA LEU A 500 4.25 -15.29 16.75
C LEU A 500 5.27 -14.22 17.16
N ALA A 501 6.53 -14.59 17.12
CA ALA A 501 7.63 -13.69 17.44
C ALA A 501 8.00 -12.79 16.26
N ASP A 502 7.05 -11.96 15.88
CA ASP A 502 7.19 -10.90 14.87
C ASP A 502 7.38 -9.57 15.63
N LEU A 503 8.59 -9.00 15.58
CA LEU A 503 8.96 -7.84 16.40
C LEU A 503 9.77 -6.82 15.62
N ASN A 504 9.71 -5.57 16.08
CA ASN A 504 10.65 -4.51 15.70
C ASN A 504 11.39 -3.99 16.93
N LEU A 505 12.68 -3.73 16.78
CA LEU A 505 13.52 -3.00 17.73
C LEU A 505 13.78 -1.61 17.13
N ILE A 506 13.26 -0.56 17.76
CA ILE A 506 13.22 0.79 17.20
C ILE A 506 13.94 1.79 18.11
N ALA A 507 14.93 2.48 17.58
CA ALA A 507 15.55 3.64 18.19
C ALA A 507 14.68 4.88 17.90
N GLU A 508 13.75 5.19 18.80
CA GLU A 508 12.71 6.23 18.62
C GLU A 508 13.31 7.58 18.21
N ALA A 509 14.42 7.99 18.85
CA ALA A 509 15.06 9.26 18.57
C ALA A 509 15.77 9.34 17.20
N GLU A 510 15.97 8.20 16.54
CA GLU A 510 16.65 8.09 15.26
C GLU A 510 15.69 7.73 14.11
N LEU A 511 14.40 7.57 14.42
CA LEU A 511 13.40 7.31 13.40
C LEU A 511 13.39 8.43 12.35
N GLY A 512 13.54 8.04 11.10
CA GLY A 512 13.61 8.98 9.99
C GLY A 512 13.20 8.34 8.66
N LEU A 513 12.58 9.13 7.79
CA LEU A 513 12.43 8.79 6.38
C LEU A 513 13.63 9.35 5.62
N LEU A 514 14.28 8.50 4.85
CA LEU A 514 15.37 8.92 3.96
C LEU A 514 14.80 9.44 2.63
N PRO A 515 15.56 10.25 1.87
CA PRO A 515 15.15 10.64 0.53
C PRO A 515 14.87 9.39 -0.35
N PRO A 516 13.78 9.38 -1.14
CA PRO A 516 13.50 8.28 -2.04
C PRO A 516 14.57 8.19 -3.13
N GLN A 517 14.83 6.96 -3.58
CA GLN A 517 15.82 6.67 -4.60
C GLN A 517 15.22 5.81 -5.70
N MET A 518 15.60 6.07 -6.96
CA MET A 518 15.28 5.21 -8.08
C MET A 518 16.28 4.06 -8.13
N ILE A 519 15.78 2.82 -7.97
CA ILE A 519 16.56 1.59 -7.94
C ILE A 519 16.22 0.74 -9.16
N HIS A 520 17.21 0.10 -9.78
CA HIS A 520 17.06 -0.75 -10.96
C HIS A 520 17.22 -2.22 -10.54
N ASP A 521 16.19 -2.80 -9.96
CA ASP A 521 16.21 -4.17 -9.40
C ASP A 521 14.98 -5.01 -9.78
N LEU A 522 14.11 -4.48 -10.65
CA LEU A 522 12.98 -5.22 -11.17
C LEU A 522 13.37 -6.10 -12.38
N PRO A 523 12.60 -7.16 -12.70
CA PRO A 523 12.76 -7.94 -13.92
C PRO A 523 12.87 -7.05 -15.18
N ALA A 524 13.44 -7.57 -16.25
CA ALA A 524 13.70 -6.84 -17.50
C ALA A 524 14.54 -5.54 -17.34
N GLY A 525 15.32 -5.44 -16.26
CA GLY A 525 16.06 -4.22 -15.93
C GLY A 525 15.17 -3.04 -15.52
N GLY A 526 13.94 -3.33 -15.13
CA GLY A 526 12.98 -2.33 -14.69
C GLY A 526 13.43 -1.60 -13.42
N ARG A 527 12.88 -0.41 -13.21
CA ARG A 527 13.23 0.47 -12.09
C ARG A 527 12.04 0.76 -11.20
N ARG A 528 12.33 1.05 -9.94
CA ARG A 528 11.31 1.47 -8.97
C ARG A 528 11.83 2.54 -8.03
N LEU A 529 10.92 3.39 -7.57
CA LEU A 529 11.17 4.40 -6.55
C LEU A 529 10.99 3.76 -5.17
N LEU A 530 12.05 3.70 -4.37
CA LEU A 530 12.00 3.18 -3.01
C LEU A 530 12.45 4.24 -2.01
N GLN A 531 11.81 4.24 -0.85
CA GLN A 531 12.18 5.08 0.27
C GLN A 531 12.57 4.20 1.45
N ALA A 532 13.77 4.41 1.96
CA ALA A 532 14.26 3.72 3.15
C ALA A 532 13.96 4.51 4.43
N ALA A 533 14.11 3.85 5.58
CA ALA A 533 13.99 4.45 6.90
C ALA A 533 15.27 4.26 7.72
N SER A 534 15.48 5.15 8.69
CA SER A 534 16.44 4.97 9.79
C SER A 534 15.71 4.64 11.10
N GLY A 535 16.45 4.20 12.11
CA GLY A 535 15.93 3.93 13.45
C GLY A 535 15.47 2.49 13.70
N TYR A 536 15.31 1.66 12.69
CA TYR A 536 15.03 0.22 12.86
C TYR A 536 16.33 -0.55 13.11
N ARG A 537 16.60 -0.90 14.37
CA ARG A 537 17.79 -1.69 14.77
C ARG A 537 17.67 -3.14 14.36
N ALA A 538 16.48 -3.71 14.50
CA ALA A 538 16.18 -5.04 13.97
C ALA A 538 14.69 -5.18 13.62
N THR A 539 14.42 -5.92 12.56
CA THR A 539 13.11 -6.51 12.27
C THR A 539 13.25 -8.02 12.40
N ILE A 540 12.36 -8.61 13.17
CA ILE A 540 12.40 -10.03 13.54
C ILE A 540 11.10 -10.67 13.05
N LYS A 541 11.23 -11.75 12.31
CA LYS A 541 10.11 -12.54 11.82
C LYS A 541 10.19 -13.96 12.35
N ARG A 542 9.17 -14.41 13.06
CA ARG A 542 9.14 -15.75 13.71
C ARG A 542 10.42 -16.04 14.53
N GLY A 543 10.89 -15.02 15.28
CA GLY A 543 12.08 -15.15 16.10
C GLY A 543 13.40 -15.12 15.34
N VAL A 544 13.39 -14.92 14.03
CA VAL A 544 14.58 -14.81 13.18
C VAL A 544 14.78 -13.36 12.76
N VAL A 545 15.97 -12.81 12.96
CA VAL A 545 16.31 -11.45 12.51
C VAL A 545 16.38 -11.41 10.99
N THR A 546 15.45 -10.72 10.32
CA THR A 546 15.42 -10.55 8.86
C THR A 546 16.16 -9.31 8.40
N TYR A 547 16.13 -8.24 9.20
CA TYR A 547 16.84 -7.00 8.95
C TYR A 547 17.59 -6.56 10.21
N ARG A 548 18.80 -6.01 10.03
CA ARG A 548 19.61 -5.39 11.09
C ARG A 548 20.13 -4.05 10.58
N ASP A 549 19.80 -2.96 11.28
CA ASP A 549 20.14 -1.58 10.89
C ASP A 549 19.77 -1.26 9.42
N GLY A 550 18.58 -1.69 8.97
CA GLY A 550 18.07 -1.50 7.62
C GLY A 550 18.67 -2.45 6.56
N VAL A 551 19.61 -3.32 6.92
CA VAL A 551 20.26 -4.27 5.99
C VAL A 551 19.66 -5.67 6.16
N ALA A 552 19.27 -6.29 5.05
CA ALA A 552 18.76 -7.67 5.03
C ALA A 552 19.85 -8.65 5.49
N THR A 553 19.51 -9.57 6.40
CA THR A 553 20.41 -10.62 6.88
C THR A 553 20.51 -11.81 5.92
N GLY A 554 19.61 -11.89 4.94
CA GLY A 554 19.45 -13.02 4.06
C GLY A 554 18.52 -14.11 4.60
N ALA A 555 18.03 -13.97 5.82
CA ALA A 555 17.06 -14.91 6.39
C ALA A 555 15.65 -14.68 5.79
N LEU A 556 14.98 -15.77 5.40
CA LEU A 556 13.69 -15.74 4.70
C LEU A 556 12.65 -16.64 5.43
N PRO A 557 12.28 -16.32 6.68
CA PRO A 557 11.34 -17.13 7.48
C PRO A 557 9.87 -16.84 7.18
N GLY A 558 9.57 -15.89 6.32
CA GLY A 558 8.21 -15.53 5.93
C GLY A 558 7.52 -16.64 5.16
N LYS A 559 6.20 -16.73 5.33
CA LYS A 559 5.34 -17.76 4.73
C LYS A 559 4.17 -17.15 3.99
N LEU A 560 3.58 -17.89 3.08
CA LEU A 560 2.21 -17.66 2.64
C LEU A 560 1.27 -17.98 3.80
N LEU A 561 0.38 -17.04 4.11
CA LEU A 561 -0.70 -17.25 5.06
C LEU A 561 -1.93 -17.76 4.32
N ARG A 562 -2.54 -18.80 4.85
CA ARG A 562 -3.85 -19.29 4.40
C ARG A 562 -4.86 -19.05 5.51
N ARG A 563 -5.95 -18.35 5.20
CA ARG A 563 -7.00 -18.11 6.18
C ARG A 563 -7.57 -19.42 6.70
N GLY A 564 -7.82 -19.50 8.00
CA GLY A 564 -8.34 -20.71 8.65
C GLY A 564 -7.29 -21.79 8.97
N VAL A 565 -6.05 -21.62 8.50
CA VAL A 565 -4.93 -22.50 8.88
C VAL A 565 -4.10 -21.80 9.94
N SER A 566 -3.81 -22.51 11.04
CA SER A 566 -2.92 -21.96 12.08
C SER A 566 -1.52 -21.77 11.51
N SER A 567 -0.96 -20.59 11.65
CA SER A 567 0.41 -20.30 11.24
C SER A 567 1.47 -20.81 12.23
N ALA A 568 1.05 -21.52 13.26
CA ALA A 568 1.94 -22.10 14.28
C ALA A 568 2.59 -23.44 13.90
N THR A 569 2.31 -23.95 12.71
CA THR A 569 2.90 -25.22 12.20
C THR A 569 3.97 -24.98 11.15
#